data_a5f4404068b0a3c20ccf1208dc4fdb52
#
_entry.id   a5f4404068b0a3c20ccf1208dc4fdb52
#
_cell.length_a   1.000
_cell.length_b   1.000
_cell.length_c   1.000
_cell.angle_alpha   90.00
_cell.angle_beta   90.00
_cell.angle_gamma   90.00
#
_symmetry.space_group_name_H-M   'P 1'
#
loop_
_entity.id
_entity.type
_entity.pdbx_description
1 polymer ?
#
loop_
_entity_poly.entity_id
_entity_poly.type
_entity_poly.pdbx_seq_one_letter_code
_entity_poly.pdbx_strand_id
1 'polypeptide(L)'
;MRAFVIAMECEAEAVRPALCDGDRLYVSGIGKVNAAAATQLAICEGADEIWNAGLSGGFGDVEVGGVYGVERAVEYDFDLAKLNGTAVGVLDEMKTPYIPLSRIEGAELVVPKFGGWRTLATGDHFNDREDDYELITRTLGASLRDMEGAAVAHVCMRRGVPCFSFKCVTNVAGGGSMTGQYEENRERCLSVLRDAAVALLRRRR
;
A
#
# COMPACT_ATOMS: atom_id res chain seq x y z
N MET A 1 -4.18 -16.70 11.61
CA MET A 1 -3.65 -15.52 12.36
C MET A 1 -3.46 -14.38 11.39
N ARG A 2 -4.11 -13.22 11.64
CA ARG A 2 -3.87 -12.02 10.85
C ARG A 2 -2.51 -11.41 11.22
N ALA A 3 -1.76 -10.98 10.22
CA ALA A 3 -0.54 -10.23 10.43
C ALA A 3 -0.57 -8.90 9.68
N PHE A 4 -0.07 -7.87 10.33
CA PHE A 4 0.02 -6.51 9.80
C PHE A 4 1.48 -6.18 9.53
N VAL A 5 1.80 -5.89 8.28
CA VAL A 5 3.13 -5.46 7.83
C VAL A 5 3.05 -3.97 7.53
N ILE A 6 3.67 -3.17 8.39
CA ILE A 6 3.61 -1.71 8.38
C ILE A 6 5.03 -1.16 8.30
N ALA A 7 5.25 -0.14 7.49
CA ALA A 7 6.60 0.34 7.20
C ALA A 7 7.23 1.11 8.37
N MET A 8 6.48 2.03 8.97
CA MET A 8 7.00 2.98 9.96
C MET A 8 6.33 2.81 11.33
N GLU A 9 7.06 3.10 12.41
CA GLU A 9 6.53 3.01 13.77
C GLU A 9 5.31 3.94 13.98
N CYS A 10 5.33 5.16 13.43
CA CYS A 10 4.19 6.09 13.56
C CYS A 10 2.91 5.57 12.88
N GLU A 11 3.03 4.84 11.78
CA GLU A 11 1.90 4.16 11.13
C GLU A 11 1.45 2.95 11.96
N ALA A 12 2.39 2.19 12.49
CA ALA A 12 2.12 1.07 13.38
C ALA A 12 1.35 1.51 14.63
N GLU A 13 1.76 2.62 15.26
CA GLU A 13 1.06 3.23 16.39
C GLU A 13 -0.37 3.66 16.01
N ALA A 14 -0.59 4.16 14.80
CA ALA A 14 -1.92 4.50 14.31
C ALA A 14 -2.80 3.26 14.13
N VAL A 15 -2.26 2.15 13.64
CA VAL A 15 -3.01 0.91 13.38
C VAL A 15 -3.23 0.07 14.65
N ARG A 16 -2.30 0.10 15.59
CA ARG A 16 -2.29 -0.72 16.82
C ARG A 16 -3.62 -0.73 17.61
N PRO A 17 -4.34 0.40 17.79
CA PRO A 17 -5.63 0.40 18.50
C PRO A 17 -6.75 -0.41 17.82
N ALA A 18 -6.58 -0.77 16.56
CA ALA A 18 -7.55 -1.54 15.78
C ALA A 18 -7.31 -3.06 15.85
N LEU A 19 -6.15 -3.49 16.35
CA LEU A 19 -5.78 -4.89 16.44
C LEU A 19 -6.63 -5.64 17.47
N CYS A 20 -6.87 -6.92 17.20
CA CYS A 20 -7.57 -7.84 18.09
C CYS A 20 -6.59 -8.82 18.72
N ASP A 21 -7.07 -9.55 19.73
CA ASP A 21 -6.30 -10.65 20.33
C ASP A 21 -5.95 -11.70 19.26
N GLY A 22 -4.68 -12.07 19.19
CA GLY A 22 -4.16 -13.00 18.19
C GLY A 22 -3.64 -12.34 16.91
N ASP A 23 -3.88 -11.05 16.68
CA ASP A 23 -3.24 -10.31 15.60
C ASP A 23 -1.76 -10.05 15.91
N ARG A 24 -0.92 -10.06 14.88
CA ARG A 24 0.49 -9.67 15.01
C ARG A 24 0.82 -8.49 14.12
N LEU A 25 1.69 -7.61 14.61
CA LEU A 25 2.15 -6.44 13.90
C LEU A 25 3.66 -6.48 13.75
N TYR A 26 4.12 -6.31 12.51
CA TYR A 26 5.52 -6.29 12.10
C TYR A 26 5.84 -4.91 11.55
N VAL A 27 6.72 -4.17 12.21
CA VAL A 27 7.28 -2.94 11.66
C VAL A 27 8.44 -3.32 10.77
N SER A 28 8.25 -3.23 9.45
CA SER A 28 9.22 -3.73 8.49
C SER A 28 10.43 -2.82 8.29
N GLY A 29 10.27 -1.52 8.47
CA GLY A 29 11.13 -0.52 7.87
C GLY A 29 10.67 -0.19 6.44
N ILE A 30 11.19 0.92 5.91
CA ILE A 30 10.85 1.44 4.59
C ILE A 30 11.53 0.61 3.50
N GLY A 31 10.81 0.42 2.37
CA GLY A 31 11.33 -0.15 1.14
C GLY A 31 10.96 -1.62 0.91
N LYS A 32 11.01 -2.01 -0.35
CA LYS A 32 10.51 -3.31 -0.84
C LYS A 32 11.18 -4.51 -0.19
N VAL A 33 12.50 -4.48 0.00
CA VAL A 33 13.25 -5.60 0.60
C VAL A 33 12.83 -5.82 2.04
N ASN A 34 12.71 -4.75 2.83
CA ASN A 34 12.28 -4.79 4.22
C ASN A 34 10.85 -5.34 4.33
N ALA A 35 9.94 -4.81 3.52
CA ALA A 35 8.55 -5.25 3.48
C ALA A 35 8.42 -6.73 3.09
N ALA A 36 9.15 -7.18 2.08
CA ALA A 36 9.17 -8.58 1.65
C ALA A 36 9.69 -9.51 2.76
N ALA A 37 10.79 -9.14 3.43
CA ALA A 37 11.37 -9.92 4.51
C ALA A 37 10.41 -10.05 5.70
N ALA A 38 9.77 -8.95 6.12
CA ALA A 38 8.79 -8.96 7.20
C ALA A 38 7.54 -9.78 6.85
N THR A 39 7.06 -9.68 5.60
CA THR A 39 5.92 -10.47 5.12
C THR A 39 6.24 -11.95 5.12
N GLN A 40 7.42 -12.34 4.61
CA GLN A 40 7.84 -13.74 4.61
C GLN A 40 7.98 -14.28 6.03
N LEU A 41 8.55 -13.50 6.97
CA LEU A 41 8.63 -13.86 8.38
C LEU A 41 7.25 -14.09 8.98
N ALA A 42 6.32 -13.16 8.79
CA ALA A 42 4.94 -13.27 9.29
C ALA A 42 4.26 -14.56 8.81
N ILE A 43 4.42 -14.90 7.53
CA ILE A 43 3.86 -16.13 6.95
C ILE A 43 4.53 -17.38 7.54
N CYS A 44 5.84 -17.38 7.72
CA CYS A 44 6.57 -18.48 8.38
C CYS A 44 6.14 -18.68 9.84
N GLU A 45 5.75 -17.62 10.52
CA GLU A 45 5.20 -17.65 11.88
C GLU A 45 3.70 -18.01 11.96
N GLY A 46 3.09 -18.37 10.82
CA GLY A 46 1.74 -18.90 10.72
C GLY A 46 0.66 -17.86 10.37
N ALA A 47 1.03 -16.73 9.75
CA ALA A 47 0.02 -15.83 9.21
C ALA A 47 -0.66 -16.47 8.00
N ASP A 48 -2.01 -16.48 8.02
CA ASP A 48 -2.87 -16.95 6.96
C ASP A 48 -3.61 -15.81 6.23
N GLU A 49 -3.36 -14.58 6.67
CA GLU A 49 -3.87 -13.35 6.08
C GLU A 49 -2.93 -12.19 6.41
N ILE A 50 -2.52 -11.42 5.40
CA ILE A 50 -1.61 -10.28 5.54
C ILE A 50 -2.36 -8.96 5.26
N TRP A 51 -2.14 -7.98 6.12
CA TRP A 51 -2.63 -6.62 5.98
C TRP A 51 -1.47 -5.63 5.86
N ASN A 52 -1.54 -4.77 4.85
CA ASN A 52 -0.65 -3.64 4.70
C ASN A 52 -1.47 -2.36 4.78
N ALA A 53 -1.10 -1.46 5.66
CA ALA A 53 -1.75 -0.17 5.81
C ALA A 53 -0.70 0.92 6.04
N GLY A 54 -0.97 2.13 5.60
CA GLY A 54 -0.02 3.21 5.78
C GLY A 54 -0.39 4.47 4.98
N LEU A 55 0.54 5.39 4.97
CA LEU A 55 0.46 6.63 4.20
C LEU A 55 0.87 6.38 2.74
N SER A 56 0.39 7.21 1.84
CA SER A 56 0.76 7.15 0.42
C SER A 56 0.77 8.54 -0.22
N GLY A 57 1.54 8.68 -1.29
CA GLY A 57 1.34 9.73 -2.26
C GLY A 57 0.16 9.41 -3.17
N GLY A 58 -0.38 10.43 -3.81
CA GLY A 58 -1.53 10.32 -4.69
C GLY A 58 -1.36 11.01 -6.03
N PHE A 59 -2.13 10.56 -7.02
CA PHE A 59 -2.16 11.11 -8.38
C PHE A 59 -3.61 11.23 -8.87
N GLY A 60 -3.89 12.27 -9.66
CA GLY A 60 -5.17 12.43 -10.34
C GLY A 60 -6.33 12.76 -9.40
N ASP A 61 -7.32 11.88 -9.32
CA ASP A 61 -8.59 12.07 -8.63
C ASP A 61 -8.61 11.67 -7.16
N VAL A 62 -7.46 11.59 -6.53
CA VAL A 62 -7.36 11.32 -5.09
C VAL A 62 -7.09 12.58 -4.28
N GLU A 63 -7.52 12.59 -3.03
CA GLU A 63 -7.47 13.76 -2.14
C GLU A 63 -6.62 13.50 -0.92
N VAL A 64 -5.92 14.54 -0.44
CA VAL A 64 -5.18 14.50 0.82
C VAL A 64 -6.15 14.25 2.00
N GLY A 65 -5.86 13.23 2.79
CA GLY A 65 -6.71 12.75 3.88
C GLY A 65 -7.81 11.78 3.41
N GLY A 66 -7.90 11.48 2.10
CA GLY A 66 -8.75 10.41 1.59
C GLY A 66 -8.18 9.02 1.94
N VAL A 67 -9.06 8.06 2.24
CA VAL A 67 -8.71 6.66 2.46
C VAL A 67 -9.14 5.83 1.26
N TYR A 68 -8.23 5.05 0.74
CA TYR A 68 -8.44 4.23 -0.46
C TYR A 68 -8.06 2.77 -0.19
N GLY A 69 -8.90 1.85 -0.64
CA GLY A 69 -8.55 0.44 -0.70
C GLY A 69 -7.64 0.16 -1.91
N VAL A 70 -6.74 -0.79 -1.75
CA VAL A 70 -5.88 -1.25 -2.85
C VAL A 70 -6.43 -2.56 -3.38
N GLU A 71 -6.80 -2.59 -4.67
CA GLU A 71 -7.28 -3.81 -5.33
C GLU A 71 -6.22 -4.51 -6.16
N ARG A 72 -5.18 -3.79 -6.55
CA ARG A 72 -4.01 -4.31 -7.26
C ARG A 72 -2.80 -3.40 -7.04
N ALA A 73 -1.62 -3.98 -7.04
CA ALA A 73 -0.37 -3.27 -6.90
C ALA A 73 0.59 -3.59 -8.04
N VAL A 74 1.56 -2.72 -8.28
CA VAL A 74 2.61 -2.87 -9.30
C VAL A 74 3.94 -2.36 -8.79
N GLU A 75 5.02 -3.09 -9.05
CA GLU A 75 6.39 -2.62 -8.82
C GLU A 75 6.82 -1.77 -10.04
N TYR A 76 6.62 -0.46 -9.99
CA TYR A 76 6.83 0.40 -11.16
C TYR A 76 8.30 0.64 -11.53
N ASP A 77 9.22 0.34 -10.64
CA ASP A 77 10.67 0.41 -10.83
C ASP A 77 11.31 -0.95 -11.20
N PHE A 78 10.51 -1.99 -11.42
CA PHE A 78 10.95 -3.26 -11.99
C PHE A 78 10.82 -3.22 -13.52
N ASP A 79 11.94 -3.11 -14.22
CA ASP A 79 11.97 -2.92 -15.68
C ASP A 79 12.96 -3.89 -16.37
N LEU A 80 12.41 -4.81 -17.13
CA LEU A 80 13.14 -5.74 -18.00
C LEU A 80 12.90 -5.44 -19.50
N ALA A 81 12.28 -4.32 -19.84
CA ALA A 81 11.88 -4.03 -21.23
C ALA A 81 13.07 -4.08 -22.21
N LYS A 82 14.24 -3.58 -21.79
CA LYS A 82 15.47 -3.63 -22.62
C LYS A 82 16.09 -5.03 -22.71
N LEU A 83 15.81 -5.91 -21.76
CA LEU A 83 16.36 -7.27 -21.75
C LEU A 83 15.53 -8.23 -22.58
N ASN A 84 14.22 -8.24 -22.40
CA ASN A 84 13.33 -9.24 -22.98
C ASN A 84 12.03 -8.69 -23.59
N GLY A 85 11.87 -7.36 -23.64
CA GLY A 85 10.69 -6.71 -24.23
C GLY A 85 9.43 -6.75 -23.37
N THR A 86 9.50 -7.21 -22.12
CA THR A 86 8.35 -7.19 -21.22
C THR A 86 7.99 -5.77 -20.80
N ALA A 87 6.74 -5.49 -20.53
CA ALA A 87 6.32 -4.21 -20.01
C ALA A 87 6.85 -4.00 -18.57
N VAL A 88 7.04 -2.73 -18.19
CA VAL A 88 7.45 -2.36 -16.83
C VAL A 88 6.49 -2.96 -15.80
N GLY A 89 7.03 -3.46 -14.69
CA GLY A 89 6.27 -4.06 -13.60
C GLY A 89 5.86 -5.53 -13.82
N VAL A 90 6.11 -6.11 -15.00
CA VAL A 90 5.81 -7.52 -15.27
C VAL A 90 6.88 -8.40 -14.64
N LEU A 91 6.52 -9.12 -13.58
CA LEU A 91 7.37 -10.09 -12.92
C LEU A 91 7.43 -11.40 -13.73
N ASP A 92 8.52 -12.17 -13.59
CA ASP A 92 8.77 -13.38 -14.40
C ASP A 92 7.62 -14.40 -14.39
N GLU A 93 6.94 -14.53 -13.25
CA GLU A 93 5.81 -15.44 -13.07
C GLU A 93 4.47 -14.89 -13.56
N MET A 94 4.43 -13.65 -14.05
CA MET A 94 3.20 -12.93 -14.40
C MET A 94 3.10 -12.60 -15.89
N LYS A 95 1.88 -12.44 -16.37
CA LYS A 95 1.57 -11.96 -17.73
C LYS A 95 1.17 -10.49 -17.75
N THR A 96 0.93 -9.88 -16.60
CA THR A 96 0.52 -8.48 -16.42
C THR A 96 1.33 -7.86 -15.31
N PRO A 97 1.49 -6.54 -15.25
CA PRO A 97 2.24 -5.88 -14.20
C PRO A 97 1.51 -5.84 -12.84
N TYR A 98 0.24 -6.28 -12.80
CA TYR A 98 -0.62 -6.07 -11.64
C TYR A 98 -0.72 -7.31 -10.76
N ILE A 99 -0.29 -7.18 -9.52
CA ILE A 99 -0.48 -8.16 -8.44
C ILE A 99 -1.86 -7.90 -7.83
N PRO A 100 -2.81 -8.86 -7.87
CA PRO A 100 -4.13 -8.66 -7.29
C PRO A 100 -4.09 -8.71 -5.77
N LEU A 101 -4.91 -7.86 -5.13
CA LEU A 101 -5.16 -7.89 -3.68
C LEU A 101 -6.64 -8.21 -3.42
N SER A 102 -6.90 -8.73 -2.24
CA SER A 102 -8.27 -8.97 -1.76
C SER A 102 -8.95 -7.66 -1.37
N ARG A 103 -10.20 -7.47 -1.80
CA ARG A 103 -11.00 -6.32 -1.37
C ARG A 103 -11.49 -6.51 0.06
N ILE A 104 -11.58 -5.41 0.78
CA ILE A 104 -12.11 -5.37 2.14
C ILE A 104 -13.62 -5.14 2.02
N GLU A 105 -14.41 -6.17 2.31
CA GLU A 105 -15.87 -6.09 2.18
C GLU A 105 -16.48 -5.01 3.07
N GLY A 106 -17.35 -4.20 2.51
CA GLY A 106 -18.07 -3.14 3.20
C GLY A 106 -17.21 -1.96 3.64
N ALA A 107 -15.99 -1.78 3.10
CA ALA A 107 -15.13 -0.65 3.40
C ALA A 107 -15.84 0.69 3.13
N GLU A 108 -16.58 0.78 2.03
CA GLU A 108 -17.37 1.95 1.62
C GLU A 108 -18.49 2.32 2.59
N LEU A 109 -18.93 1.38 3.42
CA LEU A 109 -20.01 1.59 4.39
C LEU A 109 -19.51 2.09 5.75
N VAL A 110 -18.23 1.85 6.07
CA VAL A 110 -17.70 2.06 7.43
C VAL A 110 -16.61 3.10 7.51
N VAL A 111 -15.86 3.32 6.44
CA VAL A 111 -14.78 4.31 6.42
C VAL A 111 -15.35 5.66 5.94
N PRO A 112 -15.35 6.69 6.80
CA PRO A 112 -15.72 8.02 6.37
C PRO A 112 -14.79 8.50 5.24
N LYS A 113 -15.37 9.04 4.16
CA LYS A 113 -14.61 9.49 2.97
C LYS A 113 -13.80 8.39 2.30
N PHE A 114 -14.30 7.15 2.28
CA PHE A 114 -13.69 6.10 1.48
C PHE A 114 -13.73 6.48 -0.01
N GLY A 115 -12.56 6.67 -0.59
CA GLY A 115 -12.40 7.15 -1.98
C GLY A 115 -12.47 6.04 -3.04
N GLY A 116 -12.83 4.81 -2.62
CA GLY A 116 -12.96 3.64 -3.52
C GLY A 116 -11.67 2.83 -3.62
N TRP A 117 -11.63 1.97 -4.64
CA TRP A 117 -10.55 1.04 -4.89
C TRP A 117 -9.59 1.60 -5.92
N ARG A 118 -8.29 1.45 -5.70
CA ARG A 118 -7.24 2.05 -6.54
C ARG A 118 -6.12 1.06 -6.83
N THR A 119 -5.37 1.36 -7.89
CA THR A 119 -4.08 0.73 -8.19
C THR A 119 -2.98 1.44 -7.42
N LEU A 120 -2.12 0.68 -6.74
CA LEU A 120 -0.95 1.16 -6.02
C LEU A 120 0.31 0.89 -6.82
N ALA A 121 1.12 1.92 -7.05
CA ALA A 121 2.47 1.81 -7.60
C ALA A 121 3.49 1.86 -6.47
N THR A 122 4.37 0.86 -6.39
CA THR A 122 5.42 0.76 -5.37
C THR A 122 6.81 0.84 -5.99
N GLY A 123 7.71 1.63 -5.40
CA GLY A 123 9.12 1.72 -5.81
C GLY A 123 9.99 2.31 -4.70
N ASP A 124 11.28 1.97 -4.72
CA ASP A 124 12.22 2.28 -3.62
C ASP A 124 12.77 3.70 -3.65
N HIS A 125 11.93 4.69 -3.97
CA HIS A 125 12.31 6.09 -3.84
C HIS A 125 11.12 7.01 -3.57
N PHE A 126 11.38 8.02 -2.75
CA PHE A 126 10.45 9.11 -2.47
C PHE A 126 10.89 10.32 -3.28
N ASN A 127 10.19 10.66 -4.36
CA ASN A 127 10.59 11.77 -5.20
C ASN A 127 9.45 12.43 -5.99
N ASP A 128 9.79 13.58 -6.58
CA ASP A 128 8.97 14.44 -7.44
C ASP A 128 9.37 14.32 -8.92
N ARG A 129 9.86 13.16 -9.40
CA ARG A 129 10.33 13.00 -10.79
C ARG A 129 9.15 12.97 -11.75
N GLU A 130 9.23 13.79 -12.78
CA GLU A 130 8.19 13.90 -13.81
C GLU A 130 8.02 12.60 -14.61
N ASP A 131 9.13 11.91 -14.90
CA ASP A 131 9.13 10.62 -15.62
C ASP A 131 8.31 9.55 -14.87
N ASP A 132 8.41 9.53 -13.54
CA ASP A 132 7.62 8.60 -12.72
C ASP A 132 6.13 8.93 -12.77
N TYR A 133 5.77 10.20 -12.83
CA TYR A 133 4.37 10.62 -12.95
C TYR A 133 3.71 10.04 -14.20
N GLU A 134 4.33 10.17 -15.36
CA GLU A 134 3.80 9.65 -16.62
C GLU A 134 3.73 8.11 -16.62
N LEU A 135 4.78 7.45 -16.14
CA LEU A 135 4.81 5.99 -16.02
C LEU A 135 3.69 5.49 -15.09
N ILE A 136 3.59 6.05 -13.89
CA ILE A 136 2.64 5.60 -12.87
C ILE A 136 1.20 5.86 -13.32
N THR A 137 0.91 7.07 -13.82
CA THR A 137 -0.48 7.47 -14.11
C THR A 137 -0.96 7.02 -15.47
N ARG A 138 -0.18 7.24 -16.53
CA ARG A 138 -0.60 6.99 -17.91
C ARG A 138 -0.34 5.56 -18.36
N THR A 139 0.81 5.02 -18.00
CA THR A 139 1.19 3.66 -18.45
C THR A 139 0.61 2.59 -17.53
N LEU A 140 0.74 2.77 -16.21
CA LEU A 140 0.31 1.78 -15.22
C LEU A 140 -1.07 2.07 -14.61
N GLY A 141 -1.69 3.21 -14.91
CA GLY A 141 -3.02 3.58 -14.42
C GLY A 141 -3.15 3.53 -12.89
N ALA A 142 -2.07 3.86 -12.18
CA ALA A 142 -2.06 3.90 -10.73
C ALA A 142 -2.37 5.31 -10.21
N SER A 143 -3.12 5.38 -9.12
CA SER A 143 -3.47 6.63 -8.45
C SER A 143 -2.85 6.77 -7.06
N LEU A 144 -2.26 5.71 -6.54
CA LEU A 144 -1.56 5.68 -5.26
C LEU A 144 -0.09 5.29 -5.45
N ARG A 145 0.77 5.77 -4.57
CA ARG A 145 2.18 5.43 -4.56
C ARG A 145 2.72 5.26 -3.14
N ASP A 146 3.49 4.20 -2.94
CA ASP A 146 4.25 3.93 -1.72
C ASP A 146 5.62 3.29 -2.01
N MET A 147 6.26 2.76 -0.98
CA MET A 147 7.55 2.08 -1.11
C MET A 147 7.50 0.59 -0.69
N GLU A 148 6.33 0.02 -0.35
CA GLU A 148 6.23 -1.33 0.26
C GLU A 148 5.11 -2.22 -0.31
N GLY A 149 3.95 -1.64 -0.60
CA GLY A 149 2.72 -2.41 -0.77
C GLY A 149 2.74 -3.47 -1.86
N ALA A 150 3.38 -3.21 -3.00
CA ALA A 150 3.52 -4.24 -4.04
C ALA A 150 4.44 -5.38 -3.60
N ALA A 151 5.51 -5.10 -2.83
CA ALA A 151 6.40 -6.14 -2.32
C ALA A 151 5.71 -7.05 -1.30
N VAL A 152 4.87 -6.49 -0.42
CA VAL A 152 3.99 -7.27 0.47
C VAL A 152 3.06 -8.17 -0.35
N ALA A 153 2.36 -7.58 -1.33
CA ALA A 153 1.43 -8.31 -2.20
C ALA A 153 2.14 -9.41 -3.01
N HIS A 154 3.35 -9.13 -3.51
CA HIS A 154 4.16 -10.07 -4.28
C HIS A 154 4.52 -11.32 -3.45
N VAL A 155 5.01 -11.14 -2.23
CA VAL A 155 5.29 -12.27 -1.33
C VAL A 155 4.01 -13.05 -1.02
N CYS A 156 2.90 -12.36 -0.73
CA CYS A 156 1.62 -13.01 -0.47
C CYS A 156 1.13 -13.83 -1.67
N MET A 157 1.21 -13.29 -2.88
CA MET A 157 0.86 -13.99 -4.12
C MET A 157 1.69 -15.26 -4.29
N ARG A 158 3.02 -15.19 -4.11
CA ARG A 158 3.90 -16.36 -4.22
C ARG A 158 3.66 -17.43 -3.15
N ARG A 159 3.14 -17.02 -2.00
CA ARG A 159 2.84 -17.91 -0.87
C ARG A 159 1.37 -18.37 -0.82
N GLY A 160 0.51 -17.86 -1.72
CA GLY A 160 -0.91 -18.19 -1.74
C GLY A 160 -1.67 -17.69 -0.52
N VAL A 161 -1.21 -16.59 0.11
CA VAL A 161 -1.82 -15.97 1.29
C VAL A 161 -2.61 -14.72 0.88
N PRO A 162 -3.86 -14.54 1.31
CA PRO A 162 -4.63 -13.33 1.05
C PRO A 162 -3.92 -12.07 1.55
N CYS A 163 -3.89 -11.04 0.70
CA CYS A 163 -3.33 -9.74 1.02
C CYS A 163 -4.40 -8.65 0.94
N PHE A 164 -4.53 -7.85 1.98
CA PHE A 164 -5.42 -6.71 2.06
C PHE A 164 -4.61 -5.43 2.25
N SER A 165 -4.99 -4.36 1.58
CA SER A 165 -4.31 -3.08 1.78
C SER A 165 -5.27 -1.90 1.68
N PHE A 166 -5.01 -0.88 2.52
CA PHE A 166 -5.63 0.44 2.44
C PHE A 166 -4.61 1.54 2.76
N LYS A 167 -4.77 2.69 2.13
CA LYS A 167 -3.83 3.81 2.22
C LYS A 167 -4.56 5.11 2.52
N CYS A 168 -3.91 5.97 3.33
CA CYS A 168 -4.33 7.35 3.52
C CYS A 168 -3.37 8.27 2.75
N VAL A 169 -3.92 9.13 1.89
CA VAL A 169 -3.12 10.00 1.02
C VAL A 169 -2.63 11.21 1.80
N THR A 170 -1.32 11.47 1.81
CA THR A 170 -0.69 12.63 2.48
C THR A 170 -0.35 13.77 1.54
N ASN A 171 -0.11 13.47 0.29
CA ASN A 171 0.40 14.41 -0.70
C ASN A 171 -0.08 14.01 -2.10
N VAL A 172 -0.36 14.99 -2.95
CA VAL A 172 -0.86 14.75 -4.32
C VAL A 172 0.02 15.50 -5.32
N ALA A 173 0.39 14.80 -6.40
CA ALA A 173 1.20 15.39 -7.47
C ALA A 173 0.48 16.59 -8.10
N GLY A 174 1.23 17.66 -8.39
CA GLY A 174 0.70 18.92 -8.91
C GLY A 174 0.23 19.92 -7.84
N GLY A 175 0.18 19.53 -6.57
CA GLY A 175 -0.17 20.40 -5.45
C GLY A 175 1.02 21.15 -4.80
N GLY A 176 2.17 21.20 -5.46
CA GLY A 176 3.41 21.74 -4.91
C GLY A 176 4.40 20.65 -4.48
N SER A 177 5.36 20.97 -3.62
CA SER A 177 6.36 20.00 -3.15
C SER A 177 5.71 18.81 -2.46
N MET A 178 5.99 17.63 -2.96
CA MET A 178 5.49 16.37 -2.37
C MET A 178 5.98 16.18 -0.93
N THR A 179 7.24 16.53 -0.66
CA THR A 179 7.83 16.46 0.68
C THR A 179 7.14 17.45 1.63
N GLY A 180 6.95 18.70 1.20
CA GLY A 180 6.28 19.72 2.01
C GLY A 180 4.84 19.34 2.37
N GLN A 181 4.07 18.84 1.39
CA GLN A 181 2.73 18.34 1.66
C GLN A 181 2.73 17.16 2.64
N TYR A 182 3.68 16.22 2.50
CA TYR A 182 3.83 15.09 3.41
C TYR A 182 4.09 15.57 4.85
N GLU A 183 5.03 16.47 5.05
CA GLU A 183 5.36 17.01 6.37
C GLU A 183 4.17 17.73 7.01
N GLU A 184 3.46 18.54 6.24
CA GLU A 184 2.28 19.29 6.69
C GLU A 184 1.11 18.37 7.08
N ASN A 185 0.86 17.32 6.30
CA ASN A 185 -0.35 16.51 6.44
C ASN A 185 -0.16 15.22 7.24
N ARG A 186 1.08 14.81 7.53
CA ARG A 186 1.41 13.52 8.14
C ARG A 186 0.59 13.22 9.40
N GLU A 187 0.62 14.10 10.38
CA GLU A 187 -0.06 13.88 11.66
C GLU A 187 -1.58 13.74 11.50
N ARG A 188 -2.18 14.59 10.67
CA ARG A 188 -3.60 14.52 10.36
C ARG A 188 -3.95 13.21 9.66
N CYS A 189 -3.15 12.78 8.69
CA CYS A 189 -3.37 11.56 7.94
C CYS A 189 -3.14 10.29 8.79
N LEU A 190 -2.22 10.32 9.75
CA LEU A 190 -2.07 9.24 10.74
C LEU A 190 -3.33 9.10 11.62
N SER A 191 -3.96 10.22 12.01
CA SER A 191 -5.25 10.16 12.73
C SER A 191 -6.35 9.56 11.86
N VAL A 192 -6.43 9.94 10.58
CA VAL A 192 -7.41 9.38 9.63
C VAL A 192 -7.15 7.88 9.40
N LEU A 193 -5.88 7.48 9.24
CA LEU A 193 -5.46 6.09 9.10
C LEU A 193 -5.91 5.24 10.29
N ARG A 194 -5.73 5.76 11.52
CA ARG A 194 -6.18 5.11 12.75
C ARG A 194 -7.69 4.88 12.76
N ASP A 195 -8.47 5.92 12.44
CA ASP A 195 -9.93 5.84 12.46
C ASP A 195 -10.43 4.87 11.38
N ALA A 196 -9.81 4.86 10.21
CA ALA A 196 -10.09 3.90 9.15
C ALA A 196 -9.73 2.46 9.57
N ALA A 197 -8.57 2.24 10.18
CA ALA A 197 -8.17 0.93 10.68
C ALA A 197 -9.17 0.40 11.72
N VAL A 198 -9.58 1.23 12.68
CA VAL A 198 -10.59 0.85 13.68
C VAL A 198 -11.93 0.48 13.02
N ALA A 199 -12.38 1.27 12.05
CA ALA A 199 -13.63 1.02 11.35
C ALA A 199 -13.60 -0.28 10.54
N LEU A 200 -12.51 -0.57 9.83
CA LEU A 200 -12.36 -1.74 8.96
C LEU A 200 -12.16 -3.04 9.75
N LEU A 201 -11.31 -3.01 10.78
CA LEU A 201 -10.86 -4.24 11.44
C LEU A 201 -11.80 -4.75 12.51
N ARG A 202 -12.55 -3.87 13.20
CA ARG A 202 -13.52 -4.27 14.22
C ARG A 202 -14.79 -4.94 13.66
N ARG A 203 -15.08 -4.82 12.38
CA ARG A 203 -16.25 -5.42 11.73
C ARG A 203 -16.08 -6.89 11.34
N ARG A 204 -14.87 -7.39 11.30
CA ARG A 204 -14.54 -8.78 10.93
C ARG A 204 -14.53 -9.75 12.13
N ARG A 205 -15.24 -9.37 13.18
CA ARG A 205 -15.51 -10.25 14.35
C ARG A 205 -16.71 -11.12 14.12
#